data_5877e0ca8544e2dbf7c6b23248ecc97c
#
_entry.id   5877e0ca8544e2dbf7c6b23248ecc97c
#
_cell.length_a   1.000
_cell.length_b   1.000
_cell.length_c   1.000
_cell.angle_alpha   90.00
_cell.angle_beta   90.00
_cell.angle_gamma   90.00
#
_symmetry.space_group_name_H-M   'P 1'
#
loop_
_entity.id
_entity.type
_entity.pdbx_description
1 polymer ?
#
loop_
_entity_poly.entity_id
_entity_poly.type
_entity_poly.pdbx_seq_one_letter_code
_entity_poly.pdbx_strand_id
1 'polypeptide(L)'
;MHAYMNSAVLTPDSVRTAFQSSGKTHLFITGGRKTGKTTLLKTLFPSPMRGITTWAVPAEQVLMRENGTEKTAQIGKYDSTLGGRENKMRMCAEGFLQVGIPALQSCMISDDEWITIDEIGYLETSCPEYRDIVLALLEKKRAAAVIRKQDLPFLQALCSRDDVFLVDLDAPFGNMGCVIMASGLGKRFGGNKLMADFGGYPMIERALRATDGIFARRVVVTRSEEVAQYCESRGTEVILHTLPGRNDTVRLGIQMMEGTYGCLFCQGDQPLLSRETVASIVLAAKNVPGAICRPICGDEAGAPMLFPKDLYDALCQLPEGKGGGYIAKQHPEQGLTIRIQDPYELMDVDTQEDLARLHAHEREYRTVSD
;
A
#
# COMPACT_ATOMS: atom_id res chain seq x y z
N MET A 1 19.55 5.13 7.96
CA MET A 1 19.69 4.24 6.79
C MET A 1 18.42 3.45 6.46
N HIS A 2 17.47 3.21 7.42
CA HIS A 2 16.19 2.49 7.14
C HIS A 2 15.12 3.28 6.37
N ALA A 3 15.08 4.61 6.45
CA ALA A 3 14.04 5.42 5.80
C ALA A 3 14.13 5.45 4.25
N TYR A 4 15.32 5.24 3.68
CA TYR A 4 15.49 5.22 2.22
C TYR A 4 15.12 3.88 1.57
N MET A 5 15.10 2.77 2.31
CA MET A 5 14.75 1.45 1.76
C MET A 5 13.24 1.27 1.55
N ASN A 6 12.39 1.91 2.36
CA ASN A 6 10.94 1.80 2.21
C ASN A 6 10.38 2.60 1.02
N SER A 7 11.06 3.66 0.57
CA SER A 7 10.60 4.47 -0.57
C SER A 7 10.75 3.79 -1.93
N ALA A 8 11.66 2.80 -2.05
CA ALA A 8 11.87 2.07 -3.30
C ALA A 8 10.79 1.00 -3.57
N VAL A 9 10.00 0.63 -2.56
CA VAL A 9 8.95 -0.40 -2.67
C VAL A 9 7.56 0.22 -2.88
N LEU A 10 7.32 1.41 -2.34
CA LEU A 10 6.09 2.16 -2.53
C LEU A 10 6.20 3.01 -3.80
N THR A 11 5.45 2.68 -4.83
CA THR A 11 5.38 3.44 -6.08
C THR A 11 4.09 4.28 -6.16
N PRO A 12 4.06 5.41 -6.89
CA PRO A 12 2.82 6.15 -7.14
C PRO A 12 1.75 5.27 -7.80
N ASP A 13 2.13 4.34 -8.67
CA ASP A 13 1.20 3.45 -9.37
C ASP A 13 0.59 2.42 -8.43
N SER A 14 1.37 1.84 -7.49
CA SER A 14 0.80 0.97 -6.46
C SER A 14 -0.20 1.71 -5.55
N VAL A 15 0.07 2.97 -5.21
CA VAL A 15 -0.88 3.82 -4.44
C VAL A 15 -2.14 4.09 -5.26
N ARG A 16 -2.01 4.45 -6.53
CA ARG A 16 -3.15 4.74 -7.43
C ARG A 16 -4.03 3.51 -7.60
N THR A 17 -3.44 2.37 -7.91
CA THR A 17 -4.14 1.09 -8.09
C THR A 17 -4.88 0.67 -6.83
N ALA A 18 -4.23 0.72 -5.67
CA ALA A 18 -4.84 0.39 -4.39
C ALA A 18 -5.97 1.35 -4.00
N PHE A 19 -5.76 2.65 -4.19
CA PHE A 19 -6.78 3.68 -3.92
C PHE A 19 -8.02 3.48 -4.79
N GLN A 20 -7.85 3.32 -6.11
CA GLN A 20 -8.97 3.12 -7.04
C GLN A 20 -9.77 1.85 -6.72
N SER A 21 -9.10 0.81 -6.25
CA SER A 21 -9.73 -0.46 -5.88
C SER A 21 -10.44 -0.40 -4.53
N SER A 22 -10.03 0.50 -3.63
CA SER A 22 -10.49 0.54 -2.24
C SER A 22 -11.92 1.06 -2.04
N GLY A 23 -12.47 1.77 -3.03
CA GLY A 23 -13.76 2.47 -2.90
C GLY A 23 -13.72 3.71 -2.01
N LYS A 24 -12.55 4.12 -1.52
CA LYS A 24 -12.39 5.32 -0.68
C LYS A 24 -12.53 6.61 -1.50
N THR A 25 -12.99 7.66 -0.86
CA THR A 25 -13.26 8.96 -1.51
C THR A 25 -12.05 9.87 -1.51
N HIS A 26 -11.34 9.95 -0.38
CA HIS A 26 -10.21 10.84 -0.17
C HIS A 26 -8.89 10.07 -0.14
N LEU A 27 -7.80 10.72 -0.53
CA LEU A 27 -6.45 10.18 -0.43
C LEU A 27 -5.60 11.08 0.47
N PHE A 28 -5.21 10.58 1.64
CA PHE A 28 -4.36 11.32 2.57
C PHE A 28 -2.97 10.69 2.67
N ILE A 29 -1.95 11.54 2.73
CA ILE A 29 -0.55 11.16 2.83
C ILE A 29 0.01 11.70 4.13
N THR A 30 0.54 10.82 4.97
CA THR A 30 1.20 11.18 6.23
C THR A 30 2.60 10.60 6.31
N GLY A 31 3.34 10.96 7.34
CA GLY A 31 4.71 10.51 7.60
C GLY A 31 5.56 11.61 8.20
N GLY A 32 6.78 11.26 8.59
CA GLY A 32 7.77 12.14 9.19
C GLY A 32 8.17 13.32 8.30
N ARG A 33 9.01 14.20 8.84
CA ARG A 33 9.55 15.33 8.06
C ARG A 33 10.45 14.83 6.93
N LYS A 34 10.33 15.43 5.73
CA LYS A 34 11.16 15.14 4.55
C LYS A 34 11.03 13.70 4.03
N THR A 35 9.92 13.02 4.28
CA THR A 35 9.67 11.65 3.77
C THR A 35 9.15 11.62 2.32
N GLY A 36 8.92 12.77 1.68
CA GLY A 36 8.46 12.85 0.30
C GLY A 36 6.94 13.01 0.11
N LYS A 37 6.18 13.37 1.18
CA LYS A 37 4.70 13.54 1.13
C LYS A 37 4.23 14.44 -0.01
N THR A 38 4.75 15.67 -0.06
CA THR A 38 4.43 16.65 -1.12
C THR A 38 4.85 16.15 -2.51
N THR A 39 5.97 15.43 -2.59
CA THR A 39 6.43 14.84 -3.86
C THR A 39 5.44 13.79 -4.34
N LEU A 40 5.03 12.86 -3.46
CA LEU A 40 4.04 11.84 -3.80
C LEU A 40 2.69 12.48 -4.18
N LEU A 41 2.22 13.48 -3.42
CA LEU A 41 0.99 14.21 -3.75
C LEU A 41 1.05 14.79 -5.16
N LYS A 42 2.13 15.49 -5.51
CA LYS A 42 2.32 16.12 -6.84
C LYS A 42 2.48 15.09 -7.97
N THR A 43 3.05 13.92 -7.69
CA THR A 43 3.16 12.84 -8.68
C THR A 43 1.80 12.18 -8.94
N LEU A 44 0.99 12.00 -7.91
CA LEU A 44 -0.36 11.45 -8.06
C LEU A 44 -1.33 12.44 -8.73
N PHE A 45 -1.15 13.75 -8.50
CA PHE A 45 -1.96 14.85 -9.00
C PHE A 45 -1.08 15.91 -9.69
N PRO A 46 -0.58 15.65 -10.91
CA PRO A 46 0.44 16.48 -11.57
C PRO A 46 -0.06 17.83 -12.08
N SER A 47 -1.35 18.01 -12.30
CA SER A 47 -1.93 19.29 -12.73
C SER A 47 -2.01 20.28 -11.57
N PRO A 48 -2.00 21.59 -11.83
CA PRO A 48 -2.28 22.59 -10.80
C PRO A 48 -3.75 22.45 -10.37
N MET A 49 -3.99 21.56 -9.38
CA MET A 49 -5.31 21.35 -8.80
C MET A 49 -5.69 22.54 -7.94
N ARG A 50 -6.97 22.91 -7.90
CA ARG A 50 -7.47 23.88 -6.90
C ARG A 50 -7.17 23.39 -5.49
N GLY A 51 -7.10 24.33 -4.57
CA GLY A 51 -6.82 24.06 -3.16
C GLY A 51 -5.78 25.01 -2.59
N ILE A 52 -5.00 24.53 -1.66
CA ILE A 52 -4.01 25.32 -0.95
C ILE A 52 -2.68 24.58 -0.82
N THR A 53 -1.63 25.38 -0.79
CA THR A 53 -0.27 24.91 -0.49
C THR A 53 0.30 25.73 0.67
N THR A 54 0.86 25.03 1.65
CA THR A 54 1.50 25.63 2.84
C THR A 54 2.99 25.30 2.82
N TRP A 55 3.84 26.26 3.15
CA TRP A 55 5.27 26.04 3.29
C TRP A 55 5.87 26.90 4.41
N ALA A 56 6.93 26.40 5.02
CA ALA A 56 7.66 27.09 6.06
C ALA A 56 8.88 27.83 5.51
N VAL A 57 9.07 29.08 5.94
CA VAL A 57 10.34 29.77 5.89
C VAL A 57 11.02 29.55 7.25
N PRO A 58 12.14 28.79 7.31
CA PRO A 58 12.73 28.36 8.58
C PRO A 58 13.05 29.52 9.52
N ALA A 59 12.66 29.38 10.79
CA ALA A 59 12.86 30.36 11.86
C ALA A 59 12.27 31.76 11.58
N GLU A 60 11.31 31.86 10.67
CA GLU A 60 10.67 33.14 10.30
C GLU A 60 9.14 33.01 10.30
N GLN A 61 8.57 32.25 9.37
CA GLN A 61 7.13 32.20 9.17
C GLN A 61 6.66 30.93 8.47
N VAL A 62 5.34 30.73 8.49
CA VAL A 62 4.64 29.77 7.63
C VAL A 62 3.67 30.53 6.75
N LEU A 63 3.74 30.27 5.46
CA LEU A 63 2.92 30.89 4.42
C LEU A 63 1.94 29.87 3.84
N MET A 64 0.75 30.36 3.48
CA MET A 64 -0.30 29.61 2.78
C MET A 64 -0.67 30.36 1.51
N ARG A 65 -0.86 29.63 0.41
CA ARG A 65 -1.25 30.18 -0.89
C ARG A 65 -2.45 29.41 -1.47
N GLU A 66 -3.36 30.16 -2.08
CA GLU A 66 -4.39 29.59 -2.96
C GLU A 66 -3.73 29.12 -4.25
N ASN A 67 -3.89 27.83 -4.59
CA ASN A 67 -3.28 27.23 -5.76
C ASN A 67 -3.76 27.89 -7.05
N GLY A 68 -2.84 28.09 -8.01
CA GLY A 68 -3.14 28.74 -9.29
C GLY A 68 -3.30 30.26 -9.19
N THR A 69 -3.03 30.88 -8.04
CA THR A 69 -3.09 32.33 -7.83
C THR A 69 -1.83 32.84 -7.13
N GLU A 70 -1.65 34.17 -7.09
CA GLU A 70 -0.60 34.82 -6.29
C GLU A 70 -1.07 35.18 -4.85
N LYS A 71 -2.30 34.86 -4.48
CA LYS A 71 -2.84 35.15 -3.15
C LYS A 71 -2.12 34.32 -2.10
N THR A 72 -1.34 34.98 -1.27
CA THR A 72 -0.54 34.37 -0.21
C THR A 72 -0.73 35.13 1.09
N ALA A 73 -0.81 34.42 2.22
CA ALA A 73 -0.87 35.02 3.55
C ALA A 73 -0.02 34.24 4.54
N GLN A 74 0.41 34.94 5.59
CA GLN A 74 1.12 34.36 6.73
C GLN A 74 0.12 33.69 7.69
N ILE A 75 0.28 32.39 7.92
CA ILE A 75 -0.54 31.61 8.88
C ILE A 75 0.21 31.26 10.16
N GLY A 76 1.53 31.44 10.17
CA GLY A 76 2.35 31.22 11.35
C GLY A 76 3.56 32.15 11.40
N LYS A 77 3.86 32.67 12.59
CA LYS A 77 5.04 33.51 12.86
C LYS A 77 5.93 32.81 13.86
N TYR A 78 7.24 32.85 13.63
CA TYR A 78 8.21 32.27 14.57
C TYR A 78 8.12 32.99 15.93
N ASP A 79 8.11 32.20 16.99
CA ASP A 79 8.08 32.67 18.36
C ASP A 79 9.02 31.83 19.22
N SER A 80 10.17 32.43 19.58
CA SER A 80 11.20 31.75 20.37
C SER A 80 10.76 31.45 21.81
N THR A 81 9.67 32.10 22.30
CA THR A 81 9.14 31.89 23.66
C THR A 81 8.29 30.63 23.78
N LEU A 82 7.83 30.06 22.65
CA LEU A 82 7.08 28.80 22.64
C LEU A 82 8.00 27.65 23.05
N GLY A 83 7.61 26.90 24.06
CA GLY A 83 8.30 25.74 24.55
C GLY A 83 8.24 24.58 23.52
N GLY A 84 9.29 23.70 23.54
CA GLY A 84 9.36 22.52 22.66
C GLY A 84 10.25 22.71 21.44
N ARG A 85 10.70 21.57 20.88
CA ARG A 85 11.61 21.56 19.72
C ARG A 85 10.89 21.73 18.38
N GLU A 86 9.61 21.46 18.28
CA GLU A 86 8.93 21.26 17.00
C GLU A 86 7.85 22.29 16.64
N ASN A 87 7.22 22.95 17.60
CA ASN A 87 6.09 23.85 17.37
C ASN A 87 6.40 25.30 17.79
N LYS A 88 7.38 25.91 17.12
CA LYS A 88 7.85 27.28 17.40
C LYS A 88 7.17 28.35 16.54
N MET A 89 6.05 28.03 15.90
CA MET A 89 5.27 29.00 15.14
C MET A 89 3.98 29.32 15.88
N ARG A 90 3.74 30.60 16.16
CA ARG A 90 2.46 31.10 16.68
C ARG A 90 1.50 31.23 15.51
N MET A 91 0.29 30.73 15.64
CA MET A 91 -0.77 30.80 14.63
C MET A 91 -1.16 32.30 14.40
N CYS A 92 -1.35 32.64 13.12
CA CYS A 92 -1.84 33.94 12.65
C CYS A 92 -3.23 33.69 12.00
N ALA A 93 -4.30 33.94 12.77
CA ALA A 93 -5.68 33.73 12.33
C ALA A 93 -6.05 34.50 11.06
N GLU A 94 -5.52 35.72 10.94
CA GLU A 94 -5.80 36.61 9.81
C GLU A 94 -5.43 35.96 8.46
N GLY A 95 -4.33 35.24 8.38
CA GLY A 95 -3.92 34.54 7.14
C GLY A 95 -4.92 33.46 6.74
N PHE A 96 -5.48 32.72 7.69
CA PHE A 96 -6.55 31.75 7.41
C PHE A 96 -7.82 32.43 6.91
N LEU A 97 -8.20 33.55 7.53
CA LEU A 97 -9.41 34.33 7.15
C LEU A 97 -9.26 34.99 5.78
N GLN A 98 -8.06 35.46 5.43
CA GLN A 98 -7.82 36.17 4.18
C GLN A 98 -7.61 35.24 2.98
N VAL A 99 -6.97 34.09 3.16
CA VAL A 99 -6.59 33.18 2.05
C VAL A 99 -7.15 31.78 2.24
N GLY A 100 -6.88 31.11 3.36
CA GLY A 100 -7.19 29.70 3.53
C GLY A 100 -8.69 29.39 3.41
N ILE A 101 -9.52 30.05 4.20
CA ILE A 101 -10.97 29.84 4.24
C ILE A 101 -11.63 30.25 2.91
N PRO A 102 -11.36 31.45 2.35
CA PRO A 102 -11.93 31.83 1.04
C PRO A 102 -11.53 30.90 -0.09
N ALA A 103 -10.28 30.40 -0.11
CA ALA A 103 -9.82 29.44 -1.11
C ALA A 103 -10.60 28.11 -1.03
N LEU A 104 -10.78 27.55 0.17
CA LEU A 104 -11.54 26.31 0.33
C LEU A 104 -13.03 26.51 0.06
N GLN A 105 -13.61 27.68 0.40
CA GLN A 105 -14.99 28.04 0.00
C GLN A 105 -15.14 28.08 -1.51
N SER A 106 -14.17 28.70 -2.22
CA SER A 106 -14.15 28.71 -3.69
C SER A 106 -14.05 27.28 -4.27
N CYS A 107 -13.25 26.40 -3.65
CA CYS A 107 -13.19 25.01 -4.04
C CYS A 107 -14.53 24.27 -3.89
N MET A 108 -15.29 24.55 -2.84
CA MET A 108 -16.58 23.89 -2.58
C MET A 108 -17.64 24.15 -3.65
N ILE A 109 -17.57 25.30 -4.33
CA ILE A 109 -18.53 25.72 -5.36
C ILE A 109 -18.00 25.57 -6.79
N SER A 110 -16.73 25.15 -6.95
CA SER A 110 -16.13 24.88 -8.27
C SER A 110 -16.65 23.57 -8.88
N ASP A 111 -16.46 23.41 -10.19
CA ASP A 111 -16.77 22.16 -10.91
C ASP A 111 -15.65 21.11 -10.78
N ASP A 112 -14.54 21.45 -10.13
CA ASP A 112 -13.43 20.52 -9.93
C ASP A 112 -13.85 19.36 -9.04
N GLU A 113 -13.58 18.13 -9.47
CA GLU A 113 -13.84 16.91 -8.71
C GLU A 113 -12.87 16.77 -7.54
N TRP A 114 -11.59 17.08 -7.78
CA TRP A 114 -10.50 16.93 -6.82
C TRP A 114 -9.95 18.26 -6.33
N ILE A 115 -9.67 18.30 -5.04
CA ILE A 115 -9.02 19.43 -4.36
C ILE A 115 -7.75 18.93 -3.67
N THR A 116 -6.69 19.72 -3.70
CA THR A 116 -5.44 19.39 -2.98
C THR A 116 -5.20 20.31 -1.80
N ILE A 117 -4.77 19.73 -0.67
CA ILE A 117 -4.39 20.47 0.55
C ILE A 117 -2.98 20.02 0.98
N ASP A 118 -2.01 20.87 0.73
CA ASP A 118 -0.62 20.59 1.07
C ASP A 118 -0.07 21.70 1.97
N GLU A 119 -0.15 21.63 3.30
CA GLU A 119 -0.20 20.58 4.29
C GLU A 119 -1.28 20.92 5.35
N ILE A 120 -1.76 19.94 6.16
CA ILE A 120 -2.56 20.18 7.38
C ILE A 120 -1.74 19.74 8.60
N GLY A 121 -1.49 20.67 9.52
CA GLY A 121 -0.71 20.43 10.73
C GLY A 121 -1.29 21.17 11.96
N TYR A 122 -0.43 21.47 12.94
CA TYR A 122 -0.87 22.09 14.19
C TYR A 122 -1.38 23.53 14.03
N LEU A 123 -0.88 24.30 13.06
CA LEU A 123 -1.38 25.66 12.81
C LEU A 123 -2.81 25.61 12.31
N GLU A 124 -3.09 24.76 11.33
CA GLU A 124 -4.41 24.52 10.75
C GLU A 124 -5.37 23.97 11.81
N THR A 125 -4.87 23.09 12.69
CA THR A 125 -5.62 22.55 13.83
C THR A 125 -5.97 23.64 14.85
N SER A 126 -5.16 24.68 14.98
CA SER A 126 -5.35 25.74 15.97
C SER A 126 -6.38 26.80 15.54
N CYS A 127 -6.85 26.78 14.28
CA CYS A 127 -7.88 27.68 13.75
C CYS A 127 -9.23 26.94 13.63
N PRO A 128 -10.21 27.17 14.53
CA PRO A 128 -11.49 26.45 14.50
C PRO A 128 -12.25 26.63 13.19
N GLU A 129 -12.34 27.85 12.69
CA GLU A 129 -13.05 28.17 11.44
C GLU A 129 -12.43 27.47 10.23
N TYR A 130 -11.11 27.30 10.25
CA TYR A 130 -10.41 26.55 9.20
C TYR A 130 -10.67 25.05 9.30
N ARG A 131 -10.73 24.47 10.50
CA ARG A 131 -11.14 23.06 10.69
C ARG A 131 -12.54 22.81 10.16
N ASP A 132 -13.48 23.71 10.47
CA ASP A 132 -14.86 23.58 10.06
C ASP A 132 -15.01 23.58 8.53
N ILE A 133 -14.29 24.49 7.84
CA ILE A 133 -14.33 24.54 6.38
C ILE A 133 -13.66 23.32 5.74
N VAL A 134 -12.58 22.79 6.32
CA VAL A 134 -11.96 21.53 5.86
C VAL A 134 -12.96 20.37 5.95
N LEU A 135 -13.64 20.21 7.09
CA LEU A 135 -14.65 19.15 7.25
C LEU A 135 -15.80 19.34 6.26
N ALA A 136 -16.31 20.55 6.09
CA ALA A 136 -17.37 20.84 5.13
C ALA A 136 -16.95 20.58 3.67
N LEU A 137 -15.67 20.80 3.33
CA LEU A 137 -15.11 20.49 2.03
C LEU A 137 -15.11 18.98 1.76
N LEU A 138 -14.69 18.17 2.74
CA LEU A 138 -14.65 16.71 2.63
C LEU A 138 -16.03 16.08 2.40
N GLU A 139 -17.10 16.73 2.85
CA GLU A 139 -18.48 16.27 2.58
C GLU A 139 -18.94 16.55 1.14
N LYS A 140 -18.25 17.42 0.40
CA LYS A 140 -18.70 17.90 -0.92
C LYS A 140 -17.74 17.57 -2.06
N LYS A 141 -16.46 17.39 -1.78
CA LYS A 141 -15.40 17.25 -2.78
C LYS A 141 -14.48 16.10 -2.42
N ARG A 142 -13.92 15.46 -3.43
CA ARG A 142 -12.79 14.56 -3.25
C ARG A 142 -11.54 15.36 -2.91
N ALA A 143 -10.81 14.95 -1.91
CA ALA A 143 -9.62 15.65 -1.47
C ALA A 143 -8.39 14.74 -1.44
N ALA A 144 -7.27 15.26 -1.93
CA ALA A 144 -5.95 14.71 -1.71
C ALA A 144 -5.17 15.64 -0.77
N ALA A 145 -4.78 15.14 0.40
CA ALA A 145 -4.18 15.98 1.43
C ALA A 145 -2.88 15.40 2.00
N VAL A 146 -1.95 16.29 2.33
CA VAL A 146 -0.80 15.98 3.18
C VAL A 146 -1.16 16.30 4.62
N ILE A 147 -1.12 15.29 5.48
CA ILE A 147 -1.41 15.42 6.92
C ILE A 147 -0.10 15.26 7.68
N ARG A 148 0.23 16.22 8.54
CA ARG A 148 1.37 16.11 9.44
C ARG A 148 1.18 14.97 10.43
N LYS A 149 2.22 14.17 10.62
CA LYS A 149 2.24 13.11 11.65
C LYS A 149 2.50 13.74 13.02
N GLN A 150 1.42 14.16 13.67
CA GLN A 150 1.42 14.81 14.99
C GLN A 150 0.27 14.22 15.82
N ASP A 151 0.50 14.12 17.13
CA ASP A 151 -0.51 13.63 18.09
C ASP A 151 -1.50 14.77 18.44
N LEU A 152 -2.43 15.01 17.51
CA LEU A 152 -3.48 16.02 17.64
C LEU A 152 -4.83 15.41 17.28
N PRO A 153 -5.88 15.57 18.11
CA PRO A 153 -7.18 14.92 17.92
C PRO A 153 -7.80 15.17 16.53
N PHE A 154 -7.67 16.38 16.00
CA PHE A 154 -8.21 16.73 14.68
C PHE A 154 -7.50 15.96 13.54
N LEU A 155 -6.16 15.86 13.58
CA LEU A 155 -5.40 15.14 12.57
C LEU A 155 -5.66 13.65 12.66
N GLN A 156 -5.79 13.10 13.87
CA GLN A 156 -6.17 11.71 14.07
C GLN A 156 -7.57 11.43 13.53
N ALA A 157 -8.54 12.31 13.81
CA ALA A 157 -9.90 12.19 13.29
C ALA A 157 -9.94 12.21 11.75
N LEU A 158 -9.15 13.11 11.12
CA LEU A 158 -9.03 13.14 9.65
C LEU A 158 -8.47 11.84 9.08
N CYS A 159 -7.40 11.31 9.70
CA CYS A 159 -6.76 10.07 9.23
C CYS A 159 -7.59 8.81 9.51
N SER A 160 -8.52 8.86 10.47
CA SER A 160 -9.36 7.73 10.89
C SER A 160 -10.73 7.70 10.23
N ARG A 161 -11.02 8.62 9.30
CA ARG A 161 -12.30 8.62 8.57
C ARG A 161 -12.42 7.36 7.71
N ASP A 162 -13.61 6.79 7.68
CA ASP A 162 -13.89 5.58 6.89
C ASP A 162 -13.82 5.79 5.37
N ASP A 163 -13.96 7.04 4.92
CA ASP A 163 -13.89 7.42 3.51
C ASP A 163 -12.48 7.83 3.04
N VAL A 164 -11.47 7.74 3.92
CA VAL A 164 -10.08 8.10 3.64
C VAL A 164 -9.23 6.87 3.32
N PHE A 165 -8.47 6.95 2.24
CA PHE A 165 -7.34 6.08 1.95
C PHE A 165 -6.06 6.73 2.48
N LEU A 166 -5.47 6.13 3.52
CA LEU A 166 -4.31 6.69 4.21
C LEU A 166 -3.01 6.02 3.76
N VAL A 167 -2.08 6.82 3.27
CA VAL A 167 -0.69 6.41 2.96
C VAL A 167 0.23 6.99 4.03
N ASP A 168 0.71 6.15 4.96
CA ASP A 168 1.74 6.53 5.93
C ASP A 168 3.13 6.17 5.36
N LEU A 169 3.92 7.16 4.96
CA LEU A 169 5.23 6.95 4.36
C LEU A 169 6.28 6.35 5.31
N ASP A 170 6.06 6.40 6.62
CA ASP A 170 6.95 5.75 7.59
C ASP A 170 6.66 4.25 7.74
N ALA A 171 5.41 3.84 7.49
CA ALA A 171 4.96 2.45 7.58
C ALA A 171 3.85 2.18 6.55
N PRO A 172 4.15 2.23 5.23
CA PRO A 172 3.12 2.17 4.19
C PRO A 172 2.34 0.87 4.22
N PHE A 173 2.98 -0.23 4.51
CA PHE A 173 2.36 -1.57 4.49
C PHE A 173 1.89 -2.05 5.87
N GLY A 174 2.22 -1.34 6.95
CA GLY A 174 1.84 -1.74 8.31
C GLY A 174 2.42 -3.09 8.74
N ASN A 175 1.74 -3.77 9.67
CA ASN A 175 2.18 -5.05 10.22
C ASN A 175 1.48 -6.22 9.50
N MET A 176 1.79 -6.42 8.21
CA MET A 176 1.27 -7.51 7.40
C MET A 176 2.25 -8.67 7.30
N GLY A 177 1.72 -9.89 7.20
CA GLY A 177 2.47 -11.12 7.00
C GLY A 177 2.39 -11.65 5.57
N CYS A 178 3.33 -12.53 5.21
CA CYS A 178 3.34 -13.23 3.93
C CYS A 178 3.77 -14.68 4.08
N VAL A 179 2.99 -15.58 3.49
CA VAL A 179 3.32 -16.99 3.32
C VAL A 179 3.56 -17.26 1.84
N ILE A 180 4.79 -17.63 1.48
CA ILE A 180 5.11 -18.11 0.15
C ILE A 180 4.86 -19.60 0.11
N MET A 181 3.88 -20.00 -0.70
CA MET A 181 3.41 -21.37 -0.88
C MET A 181 4.33 -22.12 -1.86
N ALA A 182 5.21 -22.95 -1.35
CA ALA A 182 6.25 -23.63 -2.13
C ALA A 182 6.23 -25.16 -1.98
N SER A 183 5.08 -25.75 -1.58
CA SER A 183 4.95 -27.20 -1.30
C SER A 183 4.47 -28.04 -2.50
N GLY A 184 4.34 -27.46 -3.68
CA GLY A 184 3.92 -28.16 -4.91
C GLY A 184 4.95 -29.20 -5.37
N LEU A 185 4.50 -30.42 -5.75
CA LEU A 185 5.39 -31.52 -6.15
C LEU A 185 5.85 -31.45 -7.62
N GLY A 186 5.34 -30.52 -8.43
CA GLY A 186 5.75 -30.38 -9.84
C GLY A 186 5.54 -31.63 -10.72
N LYS A 187 4.55 -32.48 -10.40
CA LYS A 187 4.35 -33.75 -11.08
C LYS A 187 4.20 -33.66 -12.62
N ARG A 188 3.49 -32.60 -13.09
CA ARG A 188 3.29 -32.32 -14.53
C ARG A 188 4.52 -31.66 -15.16
N PHE A 189 5.33 -31.00 -14.37
CA PHE A 189 6.55 -30.36 -14.84
C PHE A 189 7.72 -31.31 -15.06
N GLY A 190 7.68 -32.49 -14.43
CA GLY A 190 8.73 -33.52 -14.54
C GLY A 190 9.94 -33.27 -13.63
N GLY A 191 9.82 -32.44 -12.60
CA GLY A 191 10.90 -32.14 -11.67
C GLY A 191 10.50 -31.05 -10.68
N ASN A 192 11.50 -30.50 -9.96
CA ASN A 192 11.30 -29.39 -9.04
C ASN A 192 11.14 -28.08 -9.81
N LYS A 193 9.91 -27.73 -10.19
CA LYS A 193 9.62 -26.52 -10.98
C LYS A 193 10.11 -25.22 -10.32
N LEU A 194 10.12 -25.15 -8.98
CA LEU A 194 10.54 -23.95 -8.26
C LEU A 194 12.04 -23.70 -8.36
N MET A 195 12.82 -24.74 -8.67
CA MET A 195 14.27 -24.65 -8.93
C MET A 195 14.61 -24.53 -10.42
N ALA A 196 13.63 -24.60 -11.33
CA ALA A 196 13.85 -24.35 -12.74
C ALA A 196 14.36 -22.92 -12.97
N ASP A 197 15.26 -22.78 -13.95
CA ASP A 197 15.80 -21.46 -14.31
C ASP A 197 14.69 -20.53 -14.84
N PHE A 198 14.62 -19.34 -14.29
CA PHE A 198 13.79 -18.25 -14.79
C PHE A 198 14.59 -16.95 -14.78
N GLY A 199 15.18 -16.62 -15.93
CA GLY A 199 15.98 -15.41 -16.10
C GLY A 199 17.30 -15.43 -15.31
N GLY A 200 17.97 -16.59 -15.23
CA GLY A 200 19.26 -16.81 -14.58
C GLY A 200 19.19 -17.09 -13.08
N TYR A 201 17.98 -17.32 -12.53
CA TYR A 201 17.74 -17.65 -11.12
C TYR A 201 16.70 -18.77 -11.01
N PRO A 202 16.68 -19.55 -9.92
CA PRO A 202 15.56 -20.43 -9.62
C PRO A 202 14.24 -19.68 -9.59
N MET A 203 13.17 -20.25 -10.11
CA MET A 203 11.85 -19.61 -10.24
C MET A 203 11.34 -19.02 -8.91
N ILE A 204 11.57 -19.72 -7.79
CA ILE A 204 11.17 -19.26 -6.44
C ILE A 204 11.75 -17.88 -6.08
N GLU A 205 12.89 -17.49 -6.65
CA GLU A 205 13.49 -16.17 -6.45
C GLU A 205 12.55 -15.04 -6.87
N ARG A 206 11.68 -15.28 -7.85
CA ARG A 206 10.71 -14.29 -8.32
C ARG A 206 9.70 -13.95 -7.22
N ALA A 207 9.14 -14.95 -6.54
CA ALA A 207 8.25 -14.74 -5.41
C ALA A 207 8.97 -14.07 -4.23
N LEU A 208 10.24 -14.44 -3.97
CA LEU A 208 11.06 -13.76 -2.96
C LEU A 208 11.22 -12.26 -3.27
N ARG A 209 11.53 -11.90 -4.54
CA ARG A 209 11.69 -10.51 -4.97
C ARG A 209 10.38 -9.72 -4.97
N ALA A 210 9.29 -10.33 -5.42
CA ALA A 210 7.98 -9.68 -5.46
C ALA A 210 7.48 -9.30 -4.05
N THR A 211 7.89 -10.05 -3.02
CA THR A 211 7.44 -9.87 -1.63
C THR A 211 8.46 -9.16 -0.74
N ASP A 212 9.66 -8.84 -1.26
CA ASP A 212 10.75 -8.28 -0.47
C ASP A 212 10.47 -6.84 0.01
N GLY A 213 10.75 -6.56 1.29
CA GLY A 213 10.61 -5.23 1.89
C GLY A 213 9.17 -4.76 2.13
N ILE A 214 8.15 -5.60 1.88
CA ILE A 214 6.74 -5.24 2.06
C ILE A 214 6.20 -5.71 3.43
N PHE A 215 6.61 -6.88 3.88
CA PHE A 215 6.00 -7.57 5.00
C PHE A 215 6.84 -7.48 6.28
N ALA A 216 6.17 -7.32 7.42
CA ALA A 216 6.79 -7.37 8.73
C ALA A 216 7.29 -8.80 9.06
N ARG A 217 6.60 -9.81 8.54
CA ARG A 217 6.96 -11.23 8.65
C ARG A 217 6.73 -11.95 7.33
N ARG A 218 7.72 -12.72 6.89
CA ARG A 218 7.65 -13.48 5.64
C ARG A 218 8.23 -14.88 5.86
N VAL A 219 7.50 -15.91 5.45
CA VAL A 219 7.91 -17.31 5.57
C VAL A 219 7.67 -18.06 4.26
N VAL A 220 8.58 -18.94 3.90
CA VAL A 220 8.40 -19.93 2.82
C VAL A 220 8.00 -21.26 3.44
N VAL A 221 6.92 -21.86 2.96
CA VAL A 221 6.48 -23.20 3.39
C VAL A 221 6.68 -24.17 2.23
N THR A 222 7.57 -25.15 2.41
CA THR A 222 7.99 -26.06 1.35
C THR A 222 8.13 -27.50 1.82
N ARG A 223 8.09 -28.44 0.85
CA ARG A 223 8.45 -29.87 1.04
C ARG A 223 9.79 -30.24 0.40
N SER A 224 10.43 -29.30 -0.27
CA SER A 224 11.70 -29.51 -0.96
C SER A 224 12.84 -28.95 -0.15
N GLU A 225 13.81 -29.83 0.20
CA GLU A 225 15.05 -29.43 0.87
C GLU A 225 15.85 -28.43 0.01
N GLU A 226 15.88 -28.63 -1.31
CA GLU A 226 16.59 -27.75 -2.24
C GLU A 226 16.00 -26.32 -2.23
N VAL A 227 14.66 -26.19 -2.24
CA VAL A 227 13.97 -24.89 -2.11
C VAL A 227 14.24 -24.28 -0.75
N ALA A 228 14.22 -25.09 0.32
CA ALA A 228 14.49 -24.63 1.68
C ALA A 228 15.90 -24.03 1.78
N GLN A 229 16.92 -24.75 1.38
CA GLN A 229 18.31 -24.32 1.39
C GLN A 229 18.51 -23.03 0.58
N TYR A 230 17.88 -22.96 -0.61
CA TYR A 230 17.96 -21.76 -1.43
C TYR A 230 17.34 -20.55 -0.72
N CYS A 231 16.12 -20.66 -0.18
CA CYS A 231 15.42 -19.57 0.48
C CYS A 231 16.13 -19.12 1.77
N GLU A 232 16.68 -20.04 2.55
CA GLU A 232 17.51 -19.75 3.73
C GLU A 232 18.77 -18.98 3.35
N SER A 233 19.44 -19.37 2.25
CA SER A 233 20.62 -18.66 1.73
C SER A 233 20.32 -17.21 1.33
N ARG A 234 19.03 -16.90 1.05
CA ARG A 234 18.52 -15.57 0.76
C ARG A 234 18.01 -14.82 2.02
N GLY A 235 18.22 -15.40 3.21
CA GLY A 235 17.81 -14.81 4.48
C GLY A 235 16.31 -14.86 4.75
N THR A 236 15.56 -15.77 4.09
CA THR A 236 14.12 -15.92 4.30
C THR A 236 13.86 -17.08 5.25
N GLU A 237 12.97 -16.89 6.22
CA GLU A 237 12.51 -17.93 7.15
C GLU A 237 11.79 -19.04 6.38
N VAL A 238 12.08 -20.32 6.70
CA VAL A 238 11.53 -21.47 5.97
C VAL A 238 10.92 -22.49 6.94
N ILE A 239 9.78 -23.03 6.56
CA ILE A 239 9.19 -24.23 7.18
C ILE A 239 9.31 -25.38 6.18
N LEU A 240 10.23 -26.32 6.48
CA LEU A 240 10.33 -27.58 5.76
C LEU A 240 9.40 -28.60 6.40
N HIS A 241 8.56 -29.28 5.61
CA HIS A 241 7.60 -30.27 6.10
C HIS A 241 7.39 -31.43 5.13
N THR A 242 6.73 -32.50 5.61
CA THR A 242 6.42 -33.67 4.81
C THR A 242 4.92 -33.93 4.63
N LEU A 243 4.07 -33.04 5.19
CA LEU A 243 2.62 -33.20 5.16
C LEU A 243 2.08 -33.07 3.73
N PRO A 244 1.05 -33.89 3.34
CA PRO A 244 0.66 -34.00 1.93
C PRO A 244 -0.27 -32.89 1.44
N GLY A 245 -1.04 -32.27 2.33
CA GLY A 245 -2.16 -31.41 1.99
C GLY A 245 -1.78 -29.96 1.68
N ARG A 246 -2.53 -29.31 0.80
CA ARG A 246 -2.44 -27.86 0.57
C ARG A 246 -2.89 -27.08 1.83
N ASN A 247 -3.89 -27.58 2.53
CA ASN A 247 -4.35 -27.06 3.80
C ASN A 247 -3.25 -27.07 4.88
N ASP A 248 -2.35 -28.08 4.86
CA ASP A 248 -1.24 -28.14 5.80
C ASP A 248 -0.25 -26.99 5.56
N THR A 249 0.07 -26.69 4.30
CA THR A 249 0.93 -25.57 3.95
C THR A 249 0.33 -24.23 4.44
N VAL A 250 -0.98 -24.04 4.26
CA VAL A 250 -1.67 -22.84 4.75
C VAL A 250 -1.60 -22.78 6.28
N ARG A 251 -1.95 -23.87 6.97
CA ARG A 251 -1.96 -23.94 8.43
C ARG A 251 -0.58 -23.67 9.03
N LEU A 252 0.48 -24.31 8.52
CA LEU A 252 1.86 -24.10 8.97
C LEU A 252 2.28 -22.64 8.78
N GLY A 253 1.96 -22.05 7.63
CA GLY A 253 2.29 -20.67 7.34
C GLY A 253 1.57 -19.68 8.26
N ILE A 254 0.25 -19.86 8.47
CA ILE A 254 -0.54 -18.92 9.29
C ILE A 254 -0.14 -18.95 10.77
N GLN A 255 0.30 -20.09 11.30
CA GLN A 255 0.81 -20.21 12.66
C GLN A 255 2.04 -19.32 12.92
N MET A 256 2.77 -18.95 11.87
CA MET A 256 3.90 -18.03 11.96
C MET A 256 3.49 -16.56 11.90
N MET A 257 2.22 -16.24 11.65
CA MET A 257 1.73 -14.87 11.42
C MET A 257 1.14 -14.22 12.68
N GLU A 258 1.50 -14.72 13.87
CA GLU A 258 1.09 -14.10 15.13
C GLU A 258 1.50 -12.62 15.19
N GLY A 259 0.57 -11.77 15.62
CA GLY A 259 0.78 -10.32 15.74
C GLY A 259 0.57 -9.55 14.44
N THR A 260 0.39 -10.20 13.28
CA THR A 260 0.06 -9.50 12.03
C THR A 260 -1.43 -9.17 11.91
N TYR A 261 -1.76 -8.14 11.11
CA TYR A 261 -3.16 -7.72 10.88
C TYR A 261 -3.82 -8.40 9.69
N GLY A 262 -3.03 -9.03 8.84
CA GLY A 262 -3.45 -9.79 7.68
C GLY A 262 -2.26 -10.54 7.09
N CYS A 263 -2.53 -11.57 6.27
CA CYS A 263 -1.52 -12.41 5.65
C CYS A 263 -1.78 -12.61 4.17
N LEU A 264 -0.78 -12.32 3.35
CA LEU A 264 -0.76 -12.64 1.93
C LEU A 264 -0.29 -14.08 1.73
N PHE A 265 -1.05 -14.87 0.97
CA PHE A 265 -0.62 -16.17 0.45
C PHE A 265 -0.15 -16.00 -1.00
N CYS A 266 1.17 -16.00 -1.19
CA CYS A 266 1.83 -15.86 -2.47
C CYS A 266 2.23 -17.24 -3.01
N GLN A 267 1.97 -17.51 -4.30
CA GLN A 267 2.39 -18.75 -4.95
C GLN A 267 3.87 -18.65 -5.34
N GLY A 268 4.63 -19.71 -5.10
CA GLY A 268 6.06 -19.77 -5.48
C GLY A 268 6.28 -19.95 -6.98
N ASP A 269 5.25 -20.33 -7.73
CA ASP A 269 5.27 -20.69 -9.14
C ASP A 269 4.60 -19.66 -10.07
N GLN A 270 4.41 -18.41 -9.58
CA GLN A 270 3.98 -17.26 -10.38
C GLN A 270 5.19 -16.31 -10.64
N PRO A 271 6.04 -16.60 -11.63
CA PRO A 271 7.33 -15.91 -11.79
C PRO A 271 7.21 -14.46 -12.28
N LEU A 272 6.08 -14.06 -12.85
CA LEU A 272 5.84 -12.70 -13.35
C LEU A 272 5.04 -11.82 -12.39
N LEU A 273 4.64 -12.34 -11.23
CA LEU A 273 4.00 -11.52 -10.19
C LEU A 273 4.90 -10.33 -9.83
N SER A 274 4.38 -9.12 -10.01
CA SER A 274 5.14 -7.91 -9.78
C SER A 274 5.11 -7.48 -8.30
N ARG A 275 6.16 -6.80 -7.87
CA ARG A 275 6.20 -6.16 -6.54
C ARG A 275 5.12 -5.09 -6.42
N GLU A 276 4.80 -4.40 -7.51
CA GLU A 276 3.78 -3.37 -7.56
C GLU A 276 2.39 -3.93 -7.28
N THR A 277 2.04 -5.06 -7.87
CA THR A 277 0.78 -5.77 -7.60
C THR A 277 0.70 -6.20 -6.13
N VAL A 278 1.77 -6.77 -5.58
CA VAL A 278 1.82 -7.14 -4.15
C VAL A 278 1.65 -5.91 -3.25
N ALA A 279 2.36 -4.82 -3.52
CA ALA A 279 2.23 -3.57 -2.77
C ALA A 279 0.81 -3.00 -2.84
N SER A 280 0.19 -3.03 -4.02
CA SER A 280 -1.19 -2.56 -4.21
C SER A 280 -2.20 -3.36 -3.39
N ILE A 281 -2.06 -4.69 -3.35
CA ILE A 281 -2.91 -5.57 -2.54
C ILE A 281 -2.78 -5.24 -1.05
N VAL A 282 -1.55 -5.08 -0.56
CA VAL A 282 -1.28 -4.80 0.86
C VAL A 282 -1.77 -3.41 1.26
N LEU A 283 -1.57 -2.40 0.41
CA LEU A 283 -2.08 -1.05 0.64
C LEU A 283 -3.62 -1.02 0.70
N ALA A 284 -4.29 -1.72 -0.22
CA ALA A 284 -5.74 -1.83 -0.23
C ALA A 284 -6.27 -2.54 1.03
N ALA A 285 -5.68 -3.67 1.41
CA ALA A 285 -6.04 -4.42 2.61
C ALA A 285 -5.88 -3.60 3.90
N LYS A 286 -4.81 -2.79 4.00
CA LYS A 286 -4.58 -1.88 5.13
C LYS A 286 -5.68 -0.82 5.25
N ASN A 287 -6.20 -0.34 4.12
CA ASN A 287 -7.21 0.73 4.07
C ASN A 287 -8.66 0.23 4.06
N VAL A 288 -8.87 -1.08 3.84
CA VAL A 288 -10.17 -1.74 3.91
C VAL A 288 -10.07 -2.93 4.87
N PRO A 289 -10.04 -2.67 6.19
CA PRO A 289 -9.94 -3.73 7.20
C PRO A 289 -11.06 -4.78 7.03
N GLY A 290 -10.71 -6.05 7.19
CA GLY A 290 -11.64 -7.16 7.02
C GLY A 290 -11.81 -7.64 5.57
N ALA A 291 -11.21 -6.98 4.58
CA ALA A 291 -11.30 -7.41 3.19
C ALA A 291 -10.37 -8.59 2.87
N ILE A 292 -10.88 -9.51 2.04
CA ILE A 292 -10.10 -10.54 1.34
C ILE A 292 -9.67 -9.94 0.00
N CYS A 293 -8.38 -9.59 -0.11
CA CYS A 293 -7.86 -8.88 -1.29
C CYS A 293 -7.18 -9.83 -2.27
N ARG A 294 -7.45 -9.67 -3.57
CA ARG A 294 -6.80 -10.45 -4.63
C ARG A 294 -6.72 -9.66 -5.94
N PRO A 295 -5.75 -9.94 -6.82
CA PRO A 295 -5.68 -9.30 -8.12
C PRO A 295 -6.75 -9.83 -9.08
N ILE A 296 -7.16 -8.98 -10.03
CA ILE A 296 -8.04 -9.30 -11.14
C ILE A 296 -7.52 -8.65 -12.42
N CYS A 297 -7.47 -9.41 -13.51
CA CYS A 297 -7.20 -8.90 -14.85
C CYS A 297 -8.37 -9.25 -15.76
N GLY A 298 -9.04 -8.24 -16.34
CA GLY A 298 -10.35 -8.46 -16.96
C GLY A 298 -11.34 -9.06 -15.97
N ASP A 299 -11.86 -10.25 -16.29
CA ASP A 299 -12.80 -11.01 -15.43
C ASP A 299 -12.12 -12.16 -14.65
N GLU A 300 -10.82 -12.35 -14.86
CA GLU A 300 -10.07 -13.42 -14.21
C GLU A 300 -9.41 -12.93 -12.92
N ALA A 301 -9.85 -13.49 -11.80
CA ALA A 301 -9.25 -13.22 -10.51
C ALA A 301 -8.34 -14.37 -10.09
N GLY A 302 -7.13 -14.04 -9.61
CA GLY A 302 -6.08 -15.02 -9.31
C GLY A 302 -5.51 -14.94 -7.91
N ALA A 303 -4.40 -15.59 -7.72
CA ALA A 303 -3.47 -15.43 -6.61
C ALA A 303 -2.48 -14.28 -6.94
N PRO A 304 -1.85 -13.67 -5.90
CA PRO A 304 -1.94 -14.01 -4.48
C PRO A 304 -3.24 -13.52 -3.81
N MET A 305 -3.57 -14.10 -2.65
CA MET A 305 -4.70 -13.64 -1.83
C MET A 305 -4.23 -13.19 -0.46
N LEU A 306 -4.70 -12.02 -0.02
CA LEU A 306 -4.50 -11.53 1.32
C LEU A 306 -5.77 -11.72 2.14
N PHE A 307 -5.63 -12.34 3.32
CA PHE A 307 -6.71 -12.56 4.26
C PHE A 307 -6.52 -11.69 5.50
N PRO A 308 -7.58 -11.10 6.06
CA PRO A 308 -7.53 -10.39 7.32
C PRO A 308 -7.32 -11.36 8.49
N LYS A 309 -6.84 -10.86 9.61
CA LYS A 309 -6.54 -11.65 10.82
C LYS A 309 -7.74 -12.44 11.33
N ASP A 310 -8.94 -11.88 11.21
CA ASP A 310 -10.19 -12.51 11.71
C ASP A 310 -10.50 -13.84 11.01
N LEU A 311 -9.88 -14.14 9.89
CA LEU A 311 -10.02 -15.40 9.15
C LEU A 311 -8.89 -16.41 9.41
N TYR A 312 -7.92 -16.11 10.30
CA TYR A 312 -6.80 -17.01 10.57
C TYR A 312 -7.25 -18.37 11.13
N ASP A 313 -8.21 -18.39 12.04
CA ASP A 313 -8.75 -19.62 12.60
C ASP A 313 -9.43 -20.48 11.52
N ALA A 314 -10.19 -19.86 10.63
CA ALA A 314 -10.82 -20.55 9.52
C ALA A 314 -9.77 -21.11 8.52
N LEU A 315 -8.68 -20.39 8.27
CA LEU A 315 -7.56 -20.86 7.46
C LEU A 315 -6.81 -22.03 8.12
N CYS A 316 -6.70 -22.06 9.45
CA CYS A 316 -6.13 -23.17 10.20
C CYS A 316 -7.00 -24.45 10.14
N GLN A 317 -8.31 -24.27 9.97
CA GLN A 317 -9.33 -25.34 9.97
C GLN A 317 -9.76 -25.76 8.55
N LEU A 318 -9.01 -25.40 7.51
CA LEU A 318 -9.31 -25.77 6.13
C LEU A 318 -9.48 -27.28 5.97
N PRO A 319 -10.53 -27.74 5.27
CA PRO A 319 -10.68 -29.15 4.93
C PRO A 319 -9.49 -29.67 4.09
N GLU A 320 -9.28 -30.99 4.13
CA GLU A 320 -8.22 -31.64 3.38
C GLU A 320 -8.22 -31.24 1.88
N GLY A 321 -7.05 -30.91 1.35
CA GLY A 321 -6.86 -30.51 -0.05
C GLY A 321 -7.39 -29.12 -0.42
N LYS A 322 -8.07 -28.41 0.49
CA LYS A 322 -8.55 -27.04 0.25
C LYS A 322 -7.45 -26.01 0.54
N GLY A 323 -7.56 -24.86 -0.10
CA GLY A 323 -6.71 -23.69 0.12
C GLY A 323 -7.55 -22.45 0.39
N GLY A 324 -6.92 -21.27 0.49
CA GLY A 324 -7.58 -20.00 0.82
C GLY A 324 -8.79 -19.66 -0.04
N GLY A 325 -8.81 -20.05 -1.32
CA GLY A 325 -9.97 -19.87 -2.20
C GLY A 325 -11.26 -20.53 -1.70
N TYR A 326 -11.18 -21.54 -0.84
CA TYR A 326 -12.35 -22.12 -0.18
C TYR A 326 -12.98 -21.13 0.80
N ILE A 327 -12.17 -20.47 1.62
CA ILE A 327 -12.64 -19.43 2.57
C ILE A 327 -13.17 -18.21 1.81
N ALA A 328 -12.45 -17.75 0.79
CA ALA A 328 -12.90 -16.60 -0.01
C ALA A 328 -14.28 -16.80 -0.66
N LYS A 329 -14.64 -18.03 -1.03
CA LYS A 329 -15.98 -18.36 -1.53
C LYS A 329 -17.08 -18.36 -0.47
N GLN A 330 -16.73 -18.55 0.81
CA GLN A 330 -17.67 -18.51 1.93
C GLN A 330 -17.94 -17.07 2.41
N HIS A 331 -17.03 -16.12 2.07
CA HIS A 331 -17.09 -14.71 2.45
C HIS A 331 -17.07 -13.78 1.23
N PRO A 332 -18.01 -13.91 0.27
CA PRO A 332 -18.02 -13.10 -0.93
C PRO A 332 -18.19 -11.60 -0.65
N GLU A 333 -18.85 -11.25 0.44
CA GLU A 333 -19.07 -9.87 0.90
C GLU A 333 -17.78 -9.16 1.35
N GLN A 334 -16.76 -9.92 1.74
CA GLN A 334 -15.45 -9.40 2.12
C GLN A 334 -14.49 -9.29 0.91
N GLY A 335 -14.92 -9.71 -0.27
CA GLY A 335 -14.08 -9.73 -1.46
C GLY A 335 -13.71 -8.33 -1.95
N LEU A 336 -12.41 -8.05 -2.07
CA LEU A 336 -11.88 -6.84 -2.70
C LEU A 336 -10.92 -7.22 -3.82
N THR A 337 -11.22 -6.75 -5.04
CA THR A 337 -10.39 -7.02 -6.22
C THR A 337 -9.52 -5.83 -6.58
N ILE A 338 -8.24 -6.08 -6.82
CA ILE A 338 -7.25 -5.10 -7.24
C ILE A 338 -7.00 -5.28 -8.74
N ARG A 339 -7.38 -4.29 -9.55
CA ARG A 339 -7.26 -4.36 -11.01
C ARG A 339 -5.81 -4.23 -11.42
N ILE A 340 -5.32 -5.23 -12.15
CA ILE A 340 -3.99 -5.23 -12.77
C ILE A 340 -4.11 -5.24 -14.30
N GLN A 341 -3.02 -4.91 -14.99
CA GLN A 341 -3.01 -4.77 -16.44
C GLN A 341 -2.48 -6.00 -17.16
N ASP A 342 -1.50 -6.68 -16.59
CA ASP A 342 -0.84 -7.81 -17.22
C ASP A 342 -1.42 -9.14 -16.71
N PRO A 343 -2.14 -9.91 -17.54
CA PRO A 343 -2.69 -11.20 -17.16
C PRO A 343 -1.63 -12.24 -16.85
N TYR A 344 -0.40 -12.07 -17.37
CA TYR A 344 0.69 -12.99 -17.12
C TYR A 344 1.19 -12.98 -15.66
N GLU A 345 0.90 -11.91 -14.90
CA GLU A 345 1.16 -11.88 -13.46
C GLU A 345 0.38 -12.95 -12.68
N LEU A 346 -0.78 -13.38 -13.20
CA LEU A 346 -1.65 -14.38 -12.56
C LEU A 346 -1.36 -15.82 -12.98
N MET A 347 -0.42 -16.02 -13.90
CA MET A 347 -0.16 -17.35 -14.47
C MET A 347 0.80 -18.15 -13.62
N ASP A 348 0.35 -19.38 -13.27
CA ASP A 348 1.19 -20.41 -12.63
C ASP A 348 2.00 -21.17 -13.71
N VAL A 349 3.22 -21.58 -13.39
CA VAL A 349 3.98 -22.54 -14.19
C VAL A 349 3.65 -23.94 -13.73
N ASP A 350 2.95 -24.71 -14.56
CA ASP A 350 2.62 -26.12 -14.30
C ASP A 350 3.35 -27.09 -15.23
N THR A 351 3.74 -26.65 -16.42
CA THR A 351 4.41 -27.42 -17.46
C THR A 351 5.65 -26.70 -17.99
N GLN A 352 6.48 -27.41 -18.78
CA GLN A 352 7.62 -26.78 -19.48
C GLN A 352 7.16 -25.78 -20.55
N GLU A 353 5.96 -25.97 -21.12
CA GLU A 353 5.36 -25.06 -22.09
C GLU A 353 4.95 -23.75 -21.44
N ASP A 354 4.37 -23.80 -20.22
CA ASP A 354 4.08 -22.60 -19.44
C ASP A 354 5.36 -21.81 -19.16
N LEU A 355 6.41 -22.49 -18.73
CA LEU A 355 7.71 -21.86 -18.48
C LEU A 355 8.24 -21.15 -19.73
N ALA A 356 8.22 -21.84 -20.88
CA ALA A 356 8.70 -21.26 -22.14
C ALA A 356 7.87 -20.03 -22.57
N ARG A 357 6.54 -20.10 -22.39
CA ARG A 357 5.61 -18.99 -22.70
C ARG A 357 5.88 -17.76 -21.83
N LEU A 358 6.07 -17.96 -20.53
CA LEU A 358 6.33 -16.83 -19.61
C LEU A 358 7.72 -16.23 -19.82
N HIS A 359 8.71 -17.03 -20.19
CA HIS A 359 10.03 -16.54 -20.61
C HIS A 359 9.97 -15.67 -21.88
N ALA A 360 9.16 -16.05 -22.86
CA ALA A 360 9.00 -15.26 -24.08
C ALA A 360 8.37 -13.90 -23.75
N HIS A 361 7.31 -13.89 -22.94
CA HIS A 361 6.66 -12.66 -22.50
C HIS A 361 7.60 -11.73 -21.73
N GLU A 362 8.40 -12.23 -20.79
CA GLU A 362 9.37 -11.43 -20.04
C GLU A 362 10.39 -10.75 -20.96
N ARG A 363 10.86 -11.43 -22.00
CA ARG A 363 11.83 -10.88 -22.97
C ARG A 363 11.22 -9.75 -23.79
N GLU A 364 9.98 -9.92 -24.26
CA GLU A 364 9.25 -8.88 -25.01
C GLU A 364 9.03 -7.62 -24.15
N TYR A 365 8.66 -7.79 -22.88
CA TYR A 365 8.43 -6.67 -21.96
C TYR A 365 9.73 -5.89 -21.66
N ARG A 366 10.87 -6.54 -21.50
CA ARG A 366 12.16 -5.90 -21.27
C ARG A 366 12.64 -5.08 -22.48
N THR A 367 12.38 -5.57 -23.71
CA THR A 367 12.78 -4.87 -24.94
C THR A 367 11.93 -3.63 -25.24
N VAL A 368 10.77 -3.47 -24.62
CA VAL A 368 9.89 -2.30 -24.78
C VAL A 368 10.15 -1.24 -23.70
N SER A 369 10.82 -1.62 -22.60
CA SER A 369 11.08 -0.75 -21.44
C SER A 369 12.49 -0.15 -21.42
N ASP A 370 13.39 -0.62 -22.29
CA ASP A 370 14.72 -0.07 -22.58
C ASP A 370 14.65 0.87 -23.80
#